data_d8b9483be508bd0352fd0fa3182ddf1c
#
_entry.id   d8b9483be508bd0352fd0fa3182ddf1c
#
_cell.length_a   1.000
_cell.length_b   1.000
_cell.length_c   1.000
_cell.angle_alpha   90.00
_cell.angle_beta   90.00
_cell.angle_gamma   90.00
#
_symmetry.space_group_name_H-M   'P 1'
#
loop_
_entity.id
_entity.type
_entity.pdbx_description
1 polymer ?
#
loop_
_entity_poly.entity_id
_entity_poly.type
_entity_poly.pdbx_seq_one_letter_code
_entity_poly.pdbx_strand_id
1 'polypeptide(L)'
;MTAYDPSLQRSAGLLGWLGLGKRAPEQGALPAAPDGADRRDNSRLNQLESLASFLGLHQLPINASTLAIGWNYLTGGDRDLVRAIDRRVQSQQAVTLVWLDEQFAANGNDNELAVMAELMQRLETSIDEFASTSRDAHTATTQYQNALEGHVSELEQVTRAGEVISDLANIAKVMLKRTREIERQMLRSEAQTRALKRRLDEARRNAEEDHLTGLPNRRAFEARFAEEFRDARAATDLLCVAFCDIDNFKRINDEHGHDAGDRVLKLVAENLARLSNDRCHVARHGGEEFVILLRGDTLEAAAATLDGLRATLAERRLVNRANDRPFGQVTFSAGIADVFACGDPGSAMKAADTALYRAKHGGRNRVEIATPQDLLPAQLDAA
;
A
#
# COMPACT_ATOMS: atom_id res chain seq x y z
N MET A 1 -0.78 39.32 -34.12
CA MET A 1 -0.99 37.88 -34.45
C MET A 1 0.41 37.29 -34.60
N THR A 2 0.96 36.80 -33.54
CA THR A 2 2.25 36.06 -33.53
C THR A 2 1.94 34.70 -32.92
N ALA A 3 2.14 33.68 -33.73
CA ALA A 3 1.89 32.27 -33.38
C ALA A 3 2.78 31.85 -32.22
N TYR A 4 2.18 31.27 -31.22
CA TYR A 4 2.83 30.67 -30.05
C TYR A 4 3.39 29.30 -30.46
N ASP A 5 4.70 29.14 -30.47
CA ASP A 5 5.38 27.87 -30.70
C ASP A 5 5.68 27.17 -29.37
N PRO A 6 5.07 26.01 -29.08
CA PRO A 6 5.24 25.31 -27.80
C PRO A 6 6.54 24.50 -27.66
N SER A 7 7.45 24.55 -28.62
CA SER A 7 8.63 23.66 -28.67
C SER A 7 9.88 24.17 -27.93
N LEU A 8 9.87 25.38 -27.35
CA LEU A 8 11.08 26.03 -26.81
C LEU A 8 11.18 26.13 -25.29
N GLN A 9 10.29 25.51 -24.51
CA GLN A 9 10.38 25.53 -23.03
C GLN A 9 10.44 24.14 -22.35
N ARG A 10 11.14 23.19 -22.96
CA ARG A 10 11.22 21.80 -22.44
C ARG A 10 12.58 21.40 -21.88
N SER A 11 13.30 22.21 -21.13
CA SER A 11 14.59 21.75 -20.58
C SER A 11 15.03 22.27 -19.21
N ALA A 12 14.12 22.82 -18.40
CA ALA A 12 14.44 23.20 -17.03
C ALA A 12 13.57 22.44 -16.01
N GLY A 13 13.37 21.15 -16.24
CA GLY A 13 12.55 20.29 -15.41
C GLY A 13 13.26 19.74 -14.18
N LEU A 14 12.64 18.81 -13.54
CA LEU A 14 12.91 18.14 -12.26
C LEU A 14 14.40 17.79 -11.99
N LEU A 15 15.19 17.52 -13.04
CA LEU A 15 16.62 17.19 -12.94
C LEU A 15 17.46 18.39 -12.45
N GLY A 16 17.04 19.63 -12.72
CA GLY A 16 17.68 20.82 -12.17
C GLY A 16 17.37 21.00 -10.68
N TRP A 17 16.18 20.68 -10.26
CA TRP A 17 15.75 20.75 -8.87
C TRP A 17 16.34 19.63 -7.99
N LEU A 18 16.59 18.44 -8.57
CA LEU A 18 17.26 17.30 -7.91
C LEU A 18 18.80 17.40 -7.92
N GLY A 19 19.39 18.45 -8.48
CA GLY A 19 20.83 18.62 -8.57
C GLY A 19 21.53 17.68 -9.57
N LEU A 20 20.79 17.03 -10.48
CA LEU A 20 21.28 16.08 -11.48
C LEU A 20 21.48 16.69 -12.88
N GLY A 21 21.48 18.02 -12.99
CA GLY A 21 21.67 18.72 -14.25
C GLY A 21 23.06 18.49 -14.85
N LYS A 22 23.13 17.83 -16.00
CA LYS A 22 24.36 17.64 -16.80
C LYS A 22 24.84 18.97 -17.37
N ARG A 23 26.07 19.37 -17.04
CA ARG A 23 26.85 20.31 -17.89
C ARG A 23 27.26 19.56 -19.14
N ALA A 24 27.06 20.17 -20.31
CA ALA A 24 27.45 19.60 -21.58
C ALA A 24 28.97 19.36 -21.63
N PRO A 25 29.44 18.19 -22.09
CA PRO A 25 30.85 17.97 -22.39
C PRO A 25 31.15 18.29 -23.84
N GLU A 26 32.28 18.92 -24.05
CA GLU A 26 32.97 19.03 -25.34
C GLU A 26 33.40 17.64 -25.84
N GLN A 27 33.50 17.55 -27.15
CA GLN A 27 33.66 16.36 -27.96
C GLN A 27 34.94 15.55 -27.63
N GLY A 28 34.73 14.25 -27.32
CA GLY A 28 35.76 13.24 -27.35
C GLY A 28 35.09 11.85 -27.45
N ALA A 29 35.27 11.21 -28.60
CA ALA A 29 34.62 9.93 -28.91
C ALA A 29 35.10 8.79 -28.01
N LEU A 30 34.15 8.03 -27.43
CA LEU A 30 34.36 6.74 -26.74
C LEU A 30 33.44 5.66 -27.33
N PRO A 31 33.81 4.37 -27.25
CA PRO A 31 33.19 3.28 -28.01
C PRO A 31 31.79 2.90 -27.49
N ALA A 32 30.98 2.40 -28.42
CA ALA A 32 29.58 2.03 -28.26
C ALA A 32 29.35 0.96 -27.17
N ALA A 33 28.41 1.23 -26.26
CA ALA A 33 27.86 0.27 -25.31
C ALA A 33 26.65 -0.47 -25.90
N PRO A 34 26.27 -1.65 -25.39
CA PRO A 34 25.29 -2.53 -26.04
C PRO A 34 23.85 -2.01 -25.94
N ASP A 35 23.16 -2.11 -27.04
CA ASP A 35 21.94 -1.44 -27.50
C ASP A 35 20.62 -1.99 -26.90
N GLY A 36 20.58 -2.42 -25.67
CA GLY A 36 19.37 -3.06 -25.11
C GLY A 36 18.80 -2.46 -23.80
N ALA A 37 19.61 -1.90 -22.94
CA ALA A 37 19.19 -1.42 -21.60
C ALA A 37 18.70 0.03 -21.61
N ASP A 38 19.22 0.86 -22.50
CA ASP A 38 19.01 2.32 -22.51
C ASP A 38 17.59 2.75 -22.95
N ARG A 39 16.87 1.92 -23.71
CA ARG A 39 15.51 2.28 -24.19
C ARG A 39 14.42 2.10 -23.14
N ARG A 40 14.56 1.18 -22.19
CA ARG A 40 13.56 0.96 -21.12
C ARG A 40 13.68 1.98 -20.01
N ASP A 41 14.89 2.40 -19.65
CA ASP A 41 15.12 3.40 -18.62
C ASP A 41 14.71 4.80 -19.09
N ASN A 42 14.95 5.15 -20.35
CA ASN A 42 14.46 6.41 -20.93
C ASN A 42 12.93 6.48 -20.99
N SER A 43 12.24 5.36 -21.22
CA SER A 43 10.77 5.34 -21.22
C SER A 43 10.18 5.60 -19.84
N ARG A 44 10.78 5.02 -18.79
CA ARG A 44 10.33 5.21 -17.38
C ARG A 44 10.59 6.62 -16.88
N LEU A 45 11.76 7.18 -17.17
CA LEU A 45 12.07 8.57 -16.84
C LEU A 45 11.12 9.55 -17.53
N ASN A 46 10.81 9.34 -18.79
CA ASN A 46 9.86 10.16 -19.53
C ASN A 46 8.44 10.11 -18.93
N GLN A 47 8.01 8.94 -18.43
CA GLN A 47 6.70 8.81 -17.76
C GLN A 47 6.66 9.57 -16.43
N LEU A 48 7.72 9.50 -15.63
CA LEU A 48 7.82 10.25 -14.37
C LEU A 48 7.89 11.77 -14.60
N GLU A 49 8.62 12.21 -15.63
CA GLU A 49 8.66 13.63 -16.02
C GLU A 49 7.29 14.12 -16.49
N SER A 50 6.56 13.29 -17.23
CA SER A 50 5.20 13.62 -17.67
C SER A 50 4.23 13.73 -16.49
N LEU A 51 4.35 12.85 -15.49
CA LEU A 51 3.55 12.88 -14.27
C LEU A 51 3.85 14.13 -13.44
N ALA A 52 5.11 14.44 -13.24
CA ALA A 52 5.52 15.65 -12.54
C ALA A 52 5.05 16.93 -13.24
N SER A 53 5.10 16.94 -14.58
CA SER A 53 4.62 18.05 -15.41
C SER A 53 3.09 18.22 -15.30
N PHE A 54 2.34 17.12 -15.29
CA PHE A 54 0.89 17.14 -15.09
C PHE A 54 0.52 17.74 -13.72
N LEU A 55 1.15 17.25 -12.64
CA LEU A 55 0.89 17.75 -11.29
C LEU A 55 1.27 19.24 -11.15
N GLY A 56 2.40 19.63 -11.71
CA GLY A 56 2.87 21.03 -11.69
C GLY A 56 1.97 21.96 -12.50
N LEU A 57 1.53 21.55 -13.69
CA LEU A 57 0.65 22.33 -14.55
C LEU A 57 -0.70 22.66 -13.88
N HIS A 58 -1.24 21.68 -13.14
CA HIS A 58 -2.53 21.81 -12.49
C HIS A 58 -2.41 22.24 -11.02
N GLN A 59 -1.21 22.52 -10.52
CA GLN A 59 -0.92 22.89 -9.13
C GLN A 59 -1.50 21.90 -8.11
N LEU A 60 -1.47 20.62 -8.45
CA LEU A 60 -1.99 19.56 -7.59
C LEU A 60 -0.95 19.20 -6.52
N PRO A 61 -1.36 18.96 -5.25
CA PRO A 61 -0.47 18.51 -4.21
C PRO A 61 0.05 17.11 -4.53
N ILE A 62 1.30 16.83 -4.16
CA ILE A 62 1.90 15.49 -4.34
C ILE A 62 1.43 14.60 -3.19
N ASN A 63 0.36 13.84 -3.44
CA ASN A 63 -0.15 12.82 -2.54
C ASN A 63 -0.54 11.56 -3.34
N ALA A 64 -0.92 10.49 -2.65
CA ALA A 64 -1.22 9.22 -3.28
C ALA A 64 -2.36 9.30 -4.30
N SER A 65 -3.43 10.03 -3.99
CA SER A 65 -4.58 10.21 -4.88
C SER A 65 -4.21 10.96 -6.16
N THR A 66 -3.50 12.09 -6.05
CA THR A 66 -3.10 12.89 -7.22
C THR A 66 -2.06 12.19 -8.10
N LEU A 67 -1.17 11.39 -7.50
CA LEU A 67 -0.25 10.53 -8.25
C LEU A 67 -0.98 9.43 -9.01
N ALA A 68 -1.96 8.77 -8.39
CA ALA A 68 -2.78 7.74 -9.03
C ALA A 68 -3.62 8.32 -10.18
N ILE A 69 -4.25 9.47 -9.97
CA ILE A 69 -5.03 10.19 -10.98
C ILE A 69 -4.15 10.58 -12.18
N GLY A 70 -3.03 11.22 -11.91
CA GLY A 70 -2.08 11.63 -12.95
C GLY A 70 -1.53 10.44 -13.74
N TRP A 71 -1.26 9.33 -13.07
CA TRP A 71 -0.82 8.09 -13.72
C TRP A 71 -1.91 7.48 -14.61
N ASN A 72 -3.14 7.36 -14.10
CA ASN A 72 -4.27 6.87 -14.88
C ASN A 72 -4.58 7.74 -16.10
N TYR A 73 -4.46 9.04 -15.96
CA TYR A 73 -4.61 9.98 -17.08
C TYR A 73 -3.52 9.75 -18.13
N LEU A 74 -2.25 9.66 -17.73
CA LEU A 74 -1.13 9.51 -18.66
C LEU A 74 -1.06 8.15 -19.34
N THR A 75 -1.51 7.09 -18.66
CA THR A 75 -1.50 5.71 -19.20
C THR A 75 -2.80 5.34 -19.91
N GLY A 76 -3.82 6.18 -19.81
CA GLY A 76 -5.15 5.91 -20.39
C GLY A 76 -5.89 4.77 -19.68
N GLY A 77 -5.56 4.49 -18.42
CA GLY A 77 -6.13 3.39 -17.63
C GLY A 77 -7.63 3.55 -17.37
N ASP A 78 -8.09 4.78 -17.20
CA ASP A 78 -9.52 5.12 -17.07
C ASP A 78 -9.94 6.06 -18.20
N ARG A 79 -10.69 5.52 -19.16
CA ARG A 79 -11.16 6.28 -20.35
C ARG A 79 -12.12 7.39 -20.00
N ASP A 80 -12.92 7.25 -18.96
CA ASP A 80 -13.92 8.25 -18.58
C ASP A 80 -13.26 9.40 -17.82
N LEU A 81 -12.29 9.10 -16.98
CA LEU A 81 -11.43 10.08 -16.33
C LEU A 81 -10.62 10.90 -17.35
N VAL A 82 -9.96 10.22 -18.30
CA VAL A 82 -9.23 10.89 -19.39
C VAL A 82 -10.14 11.86 -20.14
N ARG A 83 -11.34 11.43 -20.55
CA ARG A 83 -12.30 12.28 -21.24
C ARG A 83 -12.81 13.44 -20.38
N ALA A 84 -12.94 13.24 -19.06
CA ALA A 84 -13.38 14.28 -18.14
C ALA A 84 -12.30 15.36 -17.97
N ILE A 85 -11.04 14.96 -17.78
CA ILE A 85 -9.89 15.86 -17.67
C ILE A 85 -9.68 16.61 -18.99
N ASP A 86 -9.68 15.91 -20.14
CA ASP A 86 -9.47 16.52 -21.44
C ASP A 86 -10.55 17.57 -21.76
N ARG A 87 -11.83 17.28 -21.50
CA ARG A 87 -12.93 18.26 -21.67
C ARG A 87 -12.73 19.49 -20.81
N ARG A 88 -12.28 19.31 -19.56
CA ARG A 88 -12.06 20.42 -18.64
C ARG A 88 -10.86 21.28 -19.06
N VAL A 89 -9.79 20.65 -19.51
CA VAL A 89 -8.61 21.34 -20.06
C VAL A 89 -8.96 22.11 -21.34
N GLN A 90 -9.74 21.49 -22.26
CA GLN A 90 -10.22 22.16 -23.49
C GLN A 90 -11.14 23.34 -23.20
N SER A 91 -11.92 23.25 -22.11
CA SER A 91 -12.80 24.35 -21.66
C SER A 91 -12.06 25.45 -20.90
N GLN A 92 -10.73 25.38 -20.79
CA GLN A 92 -9.87 26.30 -20.02
C GLN A 92 -10.26 26.40 -18.52
N GLN A 93 -10.89 25.37 -17.98
CA GLN A 93 -11.24 25.29 -16.57
C GLN A 93 -10.11 24.60 -15.78
N ALA A 94 -9.83 25.12 -14.57
CA ALA A 94 -8.78 24.54 -13.74
C ALA A 94 -9.14 23.11 -13.28
N VAL A 95 -8.22 22.17 -13.41
CA VAL A 95 -8.31 20.83 -12.81
C VAL A 95 -7.87 20.97 -11.36
N THR A 96 -8.83 21.01 -10.43
CA THR A 96 -8.58 21.19 -9.00
C THR A 96 -8.77 19.88 -8.25
N LEU A 97 -8.14 19.74 -7.07
CA LEU A 97 -8.30 18.55 -6.23
C LEU A 97 -9.75 18.28 -5.87
N VAL A 98 -10.52 19.33 -5.49
CA VAL A 98 -11.93 19.22 -5.13
C VAL A 98 -12.77 18.66 -6.29
N TRP A 99 -12.53 19.13 -7.50
CA TRP A 99 -13.24 18.62 -8.68
C TRP A 99 -12.84 17.16 -8.99
N LEU A 100 -11.57 16.81 -8.82
CA LEU A 100 -11.12 15.44 -9.00
C LEU A 100 -11.78 14.51 -7.97
N ASP A 101 -11.83 14.92 -6.71
CA ASP A 101 -12.49 14.15 -5.65
C ASP A 101 -14.00 13.96 -5.93
N GLU A 102 -14.69 15.00 -6.45
CA GLU A 102 -16.08 14.89 -6.88
C GLU A 102 -16.29 13.89 -8.04
N GLN A 103 -15.37 13.86 -9.01
CA GLN A 103 -15.44 12.90 -10.12
C GLN A 103 -15.17 11.47 -9.66
N PHE A 104 -14.26 11.29 -8.70
CA PHE A 104 -13.96 9.97 -8.12
C PHE A 104 -15.08 9.46 -7.20
N ALA A 105 -15.68 10.32 -6.38
CA ALA A 105 -16.82 9.95 -5.55
C ALA A 105 -18.04 9.47 -6.36
N ALA A 106 -18.18 9.96 -7.59
CA ALA A 106 -19.26 9.55 -8.51
C ALA A 106 -19.01 8.19 -9.20
N ASN A 107 -17.75 7.73 -9.27
CA ASN A 107 -17.35 6.53 -10.03
C ASN A 107 -17.02 5.29 -9.18
N GLY A 108 -17.25 5.32 -7.87
CA GLY A 108 -17.11 4.16 -6.98
C GLY A 108 -15.66 3.85 -6.56
N ASN A 109 -15.46 3.82 -5.27
CA ASN A 109 -14.18 3.70 -4.52
C ASN A 109 -13.33 2.42 -4.76
N ASP A 110 -13.81 1.44 -5.53
CA ASP A 110 -13.15 0.13 -5.64
C ASP A 110 -11.88 0.13 -6.49
N ASN A 111 -11.75 1.09 -7.40
CA ASN A 111 -10.59 1.14 -8.32
C ASN A 111 -9.38 1.90 -7.75
N GLU A 112 -9.57 2.82 -6.81
CA GLU A 112 -8.48 3.60 -6.20
C GLU A 112 -7.51 2.75 -5.40
N LEU A 113 -8.03 1.79 -4.65
CA LEU A 113 -7.24 0.89 -3.81
C LEU A 113 -6.38 -0.07 -4.62
N ALA A 114 -6.95 -0.64 -5.68
CA ALA A 114 -6.22 -1.54 -6.57
C ALA A 114 -5.08 -0.79 -7.29
N VAL A 115 -5.34 0.43 -7.76
CA VAL A 115 -4.32 1.28 -8.42
C VAL A 115 -3.25 1.72 -7.43
N MET A 116 -3.63 2.06 -6.19
CA MET A 116 -2.67 2.46 -5.15
C MET A 116 -1.79 1.28 -4.72
N ALA A 117 -2.38 0.09 -4.55
CA ALA A 117 -1.64 -1.13 -4.24
C ALA A 117 -0.66 -1.51 -5.38
N GLU A 118 -1.10 -1.41 -6.64
CA GLU A 118 -0.24 -1.67 -7.80
C GLU A 118 0.91 -0.64 -7.90
N LEU A 119 0.64 0.64 -7.67
CA LEU A 119 1.66 1.68 -7.66
C LEU A 119 2.66 1.49 -6.51
N MET A 120 2.18 1.13 -5.33
CA MET A 120 3.04 0.81 -4.18
C MET A 120 3.93 -0.40 -4.48
N GLN A 121 3.37 -1.47 -5.04
CA GLN A 121 4.13 -2.67 -5.40
C GLN A 121 5.17 -2.38 -6.48
N ARG A 122 4.85 -1.58 -7.50
CA ARG A 122 5.81 -1.14 -8.52
C ARG A 122 6.91 -0.25 -7.96
N LEU A 123 6.57 0.65 -7.03
CA LEU A 123 7.54 1.50 -6.36
C LEU A 123 8.48 0.66 -5.49
N GLU A 124 7.94 -0.30 -4.75
CA GLU A 124 8.73 -1.24 -3.92
C GLU A 124 9.71 -2.04 -4.79
N THR A 125 9.24 -2.62 -5.90
CA THR A 125 10.09 -3.34 -6.85
C THR A 125 11.21 -2.44 -7.41
N SER A 126 10.88 -1.20 -7.80
CA SER A 126 11.86 -0.25 -8.32
C SER A 126 12.89 0.17 -7.27
N ILE A 127 12.48 0.32 -6.01
CA ILE A 127 13.38 0.60 -4.89
C ILE A 127 14.33 -0.58 -4.63
N ASP A 128 13.83 -1.81 -4.67
CA ASP A 128 14.65 -3.01 -4.47
C ASP A 128 15.64 -3.23 -5.62
N GLU A 129 15.22 -3.03 -6.87
CA GLU A 129 16.10 -3.07 -8.05
C GLU A 129 17.20 -1.99 -7.97
N PHE A 130 16.84 -0.76 -7.57
CA PHE A 130 17.79 0.32 -7.40
C PHE A 130 18.79 0.03 -6.28
N ALA A 131 18.32 -0.51 -5.14
CA ALA A 131 19.16 -0.88 -4.01
C ALA A 131 20.13 -2.03 -4.38
N SER A 132 19.70 -2.96 -5.22
CA SER A 132 20.57 -4.04 -5.74
C SER A 132 21.65 -3.48 -6.68
N THR A 133 21.23 -2.70 -7.68
CA THR A 133 22.15 -2.06 -8.65
C THR A 133 23.17 -1.16 -7.95
N SER A 134 22.72 -0.41 -6.92
CA SER A 134 23.59 0.45 -6.12
C SER A 134 24.65 -0.35 -5.35
N ARG A 135 24.26 -1.50 -4.77
CA ARG A 135 25.22 -2.39 -4.06
C ARG A 135 26.24 -3.01 -5.00
N ASP A 136 25.83 -3.46 -6.17
CA ASP A 136 26.72 -4.05 -7.17
C ASP A 136 27.73 -3.01 -7.69
N ALA A 137 27.25 -1.80 -7.98
CA ALA A 137 28.11 -0.69 -8.37
C ALA A 137 29.07 -0.27 -7.26
N HIS A 138 28.63 -0.27 -5.99
CA HIS A 138 29.50 -0.01 -4.83
C HIS A 138 30.61 -1.05 -4.73
N THR A 139 30.27 -2.35 -4.86
CA THR A 139 31.25 -3.45 -4.80
C THR A 139 32.28 -3.33 -5.90
N ALA A 140 31.85 -3.08 -7.16
CA ALA A 140 32.73 -2.89 -8.30
C ALA A 140 33.62 -1.64 -8.11
N THR A 141 33.07 -0.54 -7.58
CA THR A 141 33.81 0.69 -7.31
C THR A 141 34.89 0.46 -6.24
N THR A 142 34.59 -0.27 -5.18
CA THR A 142 35.55 -0.58 -4.11
C THR A 142 36.67 -1.49 -4.61
N GLN A 143 36.37 -2.50 -5.45
CA GLN A 143 37.38 -3.35 -6.06
C GLN A 143 38.32 -2.56 -6.98
N TYR A 144 37.74 -1.68 -7.81
CA TYR A 144 38.51 -0.81 -8.71
C TYR A 144 39.39 0.17 -7.93
N GLN A 145 38.88 0.75 -6.84
CA GLN A 145 39.63 1.64 -5.97
C GLN A 145 40.85 0.94 -5.36
N ASN A 146 40.69 -0.28 -4.80
CA ASN A 146 41.77 -1.05 -4.20
C ASN A 146 42.86 -1.40 -5.25
N ALA A 147 42.45 -1.79 -6.46
CA ALA A 147 43.39 -2.05 -7.54
C ALA A 147 44.17 -0.80 -7.94
N LEU A 148 43.50 0.34 -8.05
CA LEU A 148 44.13 1.61 -8.42
C LEU A 148 45.06 2.15 -7.33
N GLU A 149 44.72 1.98 -6.05
CA GLU A 149 45.61 2.30 -4.91
C GLU A 149 46.89 1.46 -4.93
N GLY A 150 46.78 0.15 -5.23
CA GLY A 150 47.93 -0.74 -5.42
C GLY A 150 48.87 -0.24 -6.53
N HIS A 151 48.32 0.05 -7.71
CA HIS A 151 49.11 0.55 -8.85
C HIS A 151 49.72 1.93 -8.61
N VAL A 152 49.04 2.85 -7.93
CA VAL A 152 49.61 4.17 -7.57
C VAL A 152 50.80 3.99 -6.62
N SER A 153 50.71 3.09 -5.63
CA SER A 153 51.78 2.78 -4.69
C SER A 153 53.01 2.19 -5.41
N GLU A 154 52.80 1.29 -6.38
CA GLU A 154 53.87 0.72 -7.20
C GLU A 154 54.57 1.80 -8.06
N LEU A 155 53.79 2.72 -8.68
CA LEU A 155 54.34 3.81 -9.49
C LEU A 155 55.15 4.83 -8.69
N GLU A 156 54.80 5.10 -7.44
CA GLU A 156 55.55 6.00 -6.56
C GLU A 156 56.92 5.43 -6.15
N GLN A 157 57.13 4.10 -6.24
CA GLN A 157 58.41 3.47 -5.92
C GLN A 157 59.41 3.44 -7.09
N VAL A 158 58.94 3.73 -8.32
CA VAL A 158 59.79 3.70 -9.52
C VAL A 158 60.41 5.08 -9.80
N THR A 159 61.60 5.33 -9.31
CA THR A 159 62.32 6.64 -9.32
C THR A 159 62.93 7.05 -10.70
N ARG A 160 62.59 6.41 -11.83
CA ARG A 160 63.32 6.65 -13.09
C ARG A 160 62.55 6.78 -14.38
N ALA A 161 61.32 7.17 -14.36
CA ALA A 161 60.58 7.46 -15.62
C ALA A 161 59.90 8.83 -15.53
N GLY A 162 60.46 9.79 -16.21
CA GLY A 162 60.15 11.21 -16.16
C GLY A 162 58.66 11.65 -16.19
N GLU A 163 58.39 12.83 -16.65
CA GLU A 163 57.13 13.61 -16.60
C GLU A 163 55.86 12.77 -16.89
N VAL A 164 55.91 11.76 -17.77
CA VAL A 164 54.77 10.91 -18.14
C VAL A 164 54.27 10.05 -16.98
N ILE A 165 55.15 9.55 -16.09
CA ILE A 165 54.75 8.77 -14.91
C ILE A 165 54.15 9.71 -13.87
N SER A 166 54.67 10.91 -13.72
CA SER A 166 54.10 11.93 -12.82
C SER A 166 52.67 12.31 -13.24
N ASP A 167 52.46 12.48 -14.55
CA ASP A 167 51.12 12.79 -15.09
C ASP A 167 50.17 11.62 -14.91
N LEU A 168 50.62 10.38 -15.13
CA LEU A 168 49.78 9.19 -14.91
C LEU A 168 49.42 9.05 -13.43
N ALA A 169 50.35 9.27 -12.50
CA ALA A 169 50.09 9.25 -11.05
C ALA A 169 49.11 10.36 -10.63
N ASN A 170 49.20 11.54 -11.25
CA ASN A 170 48.23 12.60 -10.98
C ASN A 170 46.84 12.29 -11.49
N ILE A 171 46.72 11.71 -12.68
CA ILE A 171 45.41 11.21 -13.20
C ILE A 171 44.84 10.15 -12.30
N ALA A 172 45.64 9.19 -11.85
CA ALA A 172 45.22 8.14 -10.94
C ALA A 172 44.74 8.71 -9.57
N LYS A 173 45.43 9.70 -9.01
CA LYS A 173 45.00 10.39 -7.78
C LYS A 173 43.67 11.13 -7.95
N VAL A 174 43.46 11.80 -9.09
CA VAL A 174 42.18 12.47 -9.40
C VAL A 174 41.07 11.44 -9.55
N MET A 175 41.31 10.33 -10.22
CA MET A 175 40.34 9.22 -10.34
C MET A 175 39.98 8.61 -9.00
N LEU A 176 40.98 8.32 -8.14
CA LEU A 176 40.73 7.84 -6.77
C LEU A 176 39.88 8.80 -5.95
N LYS A 177 40.16 10.10 -6.02
CA LYS A 177 39.35 11.11 -5.33
C LYS A 177 37.90 11.10 -5.84
N ARG A 178 37.70 10.98 -7.14
CA ARG A 178 36.35 10.93 -7.75
C ARG A 178 35.61 9.66 -7.41
N THR A 179 36.32 8.51 -7.37
CA THR A 179 35.77 7.21 -6.95
C THR A 179 35.28 7.27 -5.51
N ARG A 180 36.08 7.81 -4.59
CA ARG A 180 35.69 8.01 -3.18
C ARG A 180 34.45 8.93 -3.02
N GLU A 181 34.34 9.94 -3.89
CA GLU A 181 33.16 10.81 -3.87
C GLU A 181 31.90 10.10 -4.36
N ILE A 182 32.01 9.29 -5.43
CA ILE A 182 30.94 8.44 -5.91
C ILE A 182 30.51 7.43 -4.83
N GLU A 183 31.46 6.78 -4.17
CA GLU A 183 31.21 5.85 -3.07
C GLU A 183 30.41 6.51 -1.94
N ARG A 184 30.81 7.71 -1.51
CA ARG A 184 30.06 8.47 -0.49
C ARG A 184 28.66 8.84 -0.95
N GLN A 185 28.48 9.19 -2.22
CA GLN A 185 27.16 9.50 -2.78
C GLN A 185 26.28 8.24 -2.83
N MET A 186 26.85 7.08 -3.18
CA MET A 186 26.14 5.80 -3.16
C MET A 186 25.68 5.42 -1.76
N LEU A 187 26.55 5.50 -0.76
CA LEU A 187 26.17 5.24 0.63
C LEU A 187 25.04 6.14 1.13
N ARG A 188 25.07 7.43 0.75
CA ARG A 188 23.99 8.37 1.08
C ARG A 188 22.69 8.01 0.37
N SER A 189 22.75 7.65 -0.90
CA SER A 189 21.61 7.23 -1.69
C SER A 189 20.98 5.94 -1.12
N GLU A 190 21.81 4.97 -0.75
CA GLU A 190 21.34 3.74 -0.11
C GLU A 190 20.64 3.99 1.24
N ALA A 191 21.19 4.90 2.05
CA ALA A 191 20.56 5.29 3.31
C ALA A 191 19.22 5.99 3.09
N GLN A 192 19.10 6.85 2.07
CA GLN A 192 17.86 7.51 1.70
C GLN A 192 16.82 6.50 1.20
N THR A 193 17.23 5.55 0.37
CA THR A 193 16.36 4.48 -0.15
C THR A 193 15.80 3.61 1.00
N ARG A 194 16.64 3.22 1.94
CA ARG A 194 16.18 2.48 3.15
C ARG A 194 15.22 3.31 4.00
N ALA A 195 15.46 4.61 4.14
CA ALA A 195 14.55 5.49 4.88
C ALA A 195 13.21 5.65 4.18
N LEU A 196 13.21 5.75 2.85
CA LEU A 196 12.01 5.86 2.04
C LEU A 196 11.18 4.56 2.12
N LYS A 197 11.84 3.39 2.01
CA LYS A 197 11.16 2.09 2.17
C LYS A 197 10.48 1.97 3.54
N ARG A 198 11.15 2.35 4.63
CA ARG A 198 10.54 2.34 5.97
C ARG A 198 9.30 3.24 6.06
N ARG A 199 9.37 4.44 5.48
CA ARG A 199 8.22 5.36 5.45
C ARG A 199 7.06 4.81 4.61
N LEU A 200 7.37 4.12 3.52
CA LEU A 200 6.37 3.45 2.69
C LEU A 200 5.68 2.33 3.48
N ASP A 201 6.45 1.47 4.16
CA ASP A 201 5.92 0.39 5.00
C ASP A 201 5.06 0.93 6.16
N GLU A 202 5.47 2.05 6.76
CA GLU A 202 4.69 2.74 7.81
C GLU A 202 3.38 3.31 7.23
N ALA A 203 3.46 3.98 6.08
CA ALA A 203 2.29 4.54 5.42
C ALA A 203 1.29 3.45 5.02
N ARG A 204 1.80 2.32 4.49
CA ARG A 204 0.98 1.16 4.14
C ARG A 204 0.28 0.58 5.36
N ARG A 205 1.04 0.32 6.44
CA ARG A 205 0.44 -0.16 7.71
C ARG A 205 -0.63 0.78 8.23
N ASN A 206 -0.37 2.08 8.25
CA ASN A 206 -1.35 3.08 8.70
C ASN A 206 -2.60 3.12 7.81
N ALA A 207 -2.48 2.79 6.52
CA ALA A 207 -3.60 2.75 5.58
C ALA A 207 -4.42 1.45 5.66
N GLU A 208 -3.79 0.32 6.02
CA GLU A 208 -4.38 -1.02 5.95
C GLU A 208 -4.70 -1.62 7.33
N GLU A 209 -4.09 -1.14 8.43
CA GLU A 209 -4.27 -1.69 9.77
C GLU A 209 -5.10 -0.77 10.68
N ASP A 210 -5.83 -1.36 11.60
CA ASP A 210 -6.46 -0.66 12.71
C ASP A 210 -5.42 -0.40 13.81
N HIS A 211 -5.19 0.85 14.15
CA HIS A 211 -4.13 1.29 15.07
C HIS A 211 -4.29 0.78 16.50
N LEU A 212 -5.51 0.41 16.93
CA LEU A 212 -5.76 -0.11 18.27
C LEU A 212 -5.48 -1.60 18.39
N THR A 213 -5.94 -2.37 17.39
CA THR A 213 -5.94 -3.83 17.42
C THR A 213 -4.82 -4.47 16.60
N GLY A 214 -4.23 -3.74 15.65
CA GLY A 214 -3.25 -4.27 14.70
C GLY A 214 -3.83 -5.23 13.66
N LEU A 215 -5.15 -5.44 13.65
CA LEU A 215 -5.83 -6.17 12.59
C LEU A 215 -5.95 -5.32 11.32
N PRO A 216 -6.12 -5.93 10.15
CA PRO A 216 -6.58 -5.22 8.97
C PRO A 216 -7.79 -4.36 9.28
N ASN A 217 -7.83 -3.14 8.74
CA ASN A 217 -8.98 -2.27 8.90
C ASN A 217 -10.08 -2.61 7.88
N ARG A 218 -11.22 -1.95 7.98
CA ARG A 218 -12.36 -2.14 7.07
C ARG A 218 -11.96 -2.07 5.60
N ARG A 219 -11.13 -1.09 5.24
CA ARG A 219 -10.69 -0.85 3.87
C ARG A 219 -9.84 -2.00 3.32
N ALA A 220 -8.89 -2.48 4.10
CA ALA A 220 -8.08 -3.64 3.75
C ALA A 220 -8.93 -4.91 3.60
N PHE A 221 -9.95 -5.08 4.46
CA PHE A 221 -10.90 -6.19 4.36
C PHE A 221 -11.71 -6.15 3.06
N GLU A 222 -12.27 -5.00 2.69
CA GLU A 222 -13.08 -4.83 1.47
C GLU A 222 -12.25 -5.20 0.22
N ALA A 223 -10.99 -4.76 0.15
CA ALA A 223 -10.07 -5.12 -0.93
C ALA A 223 -9.79 -6.63 -0.97
N ARG A 224 -9.50 -7.23 0.20
CA ARG A 224 -9.24 -8.67 0.30
C ARG A 224 -10.47 -9.51 -0.03
N PHE A 225 -11.64 -9.07 0.39
CA PHE A 225 -12.89 -9.75 0.08
C PHE A 225 -13.16 -9.79 -1.43
N ALA A 226 -12.95 -8.68 -2.13
CA ALA A 226 -13.10 -8.63 -3.59
C ALA A 226 -12.11 -9.57 -4.30
N GLU A 227 -10.88 -9.71 -3.80
CA GLU A 227 -9.87 -10.64 -4.30
C GLU A 227 -10.30 -12.10 -4.07
N GLU A 228 -10.60 -12.47 -2.82
CA GLU A 228 -11.02 -13.82 -2.45
C GLU A 228 -12.31 -14.26 -3.17
N PHE A 229 -13.25 -13.34 -3.39
CA PHE A 229 -14.47 -13.63 -4.15
C PHE A 229 -14.16 -14.03 -5.60
N ARG A 230 -13.23 -13.32 -6.26
CA ARG A 230 -12.81 -13.65 -7.64
C ARG A 230 -12.09 -14.99 -7.68
N ASP A 231 -11.16 -15.22 -6.77
CA ASP A 231 -10.34 -16.41 -6.71
C ASP A 231 -11.15 -17.65 -6.34
N ALA A 232 -12.02 -17.56 -5.32
CA ALA A 232 -12.90 -18.64 -4.92
C ALA A 232 -13.89 -19.00 -6.04
N ARG A 233 -14.43 -17.99 -6.75
CA ARG A 233 -15.30 -18.21 -7.91
C ARG A 233 -14.58 -18.93 -9.05
N ALA A 234 -13.33 -18.57 -9.32
CA ALA A 234 -12.51 -19.21 -10.35
C ALA A 234 -12.15 -20.65 -10.00
N ALA A 235 -11.86 -20.91 -8.72
CA ALA A 235 -11.50 -22.24 -8.20
C ALA A 235 -12.72 -23.11 -7.87
N THR A 236 -13.94 -22.56 -7.91
CA THR A 236 -15.18 -23.21 -7.42
C THR A 236 -15.09 -23.59 -5.93
N ASP A 237 -14.38 -22.79 -5.15
CA ASP A 237 -14.23 -22.92 -3.70
C ASP A 237 -15.45 -22.31 -2.99
N LEU A 238 -15.71 -22.80 -1.77
CA LEU A 238 -16.68 -22.18 -0.88
C LEU A 238 -16.12 -20.90 -0.27
N LEU A 239 -16.96 -19.92 -0.03
CA LEU A 239 -16.60 -18.67 0.60
C LEU A 239 -17.69 -18.21 1.56
N CYS A 240 -17.36 -18.03 2.83
CA CYS A 240 -18.25 -17.52 3.85
C CYS A 240 -17.74 -16.20 4.41
N VAL A 241 -18.66 -15.31 4.77
CA VAL A 241 -18.36 -14.07 5.48
C VAL A 241 -19.12 -14.01 6.79
N ALA A 242 -18.44 -13.61 7.87
CA ALA A 242 -19.07 -13.42 9.16
C ALA A 242 -18.91 -11.97 9.64
N PHE A 243 -19.94 -11.47 10.29
CA PHE A 243 -19.96 -10.22 11.01
C PHE A 243 -20.05 -10.51 12.50
N CYS A 244 -19.13 -9.97 13.29
CA CYS A 244 -19.03 -10.20 14.74
C CYS A 244 -19.09 -8.87 15.48
N ASP A 245 -19.71 -8.88 16.67
CA ASP A 245 -19.81 -7.67 17.51
C ASP A 245 -19.72 -8.08 18.99
N ILE A 246 -18.99 -7.28 19.78
CA ILE A 246 -18.77 -7.53 21.21
C ILE A 246 -20.05 -7.20 22.00
N ASP A 247 -20.57 -8.20 22.68
CA ASP A 247 -21.79 -8.05 23.44
C ASP A 247 -21.68 -7.04 24.58
N ASN A 248 -22.61 -6.09 24.62
CA ASN A 248 -22.70 -5.08 25.65
C ASN A 248 -21.41 -4.23 25.83
N PHE A 249 -20.65 -3.98 24.76
CA PHE A 249 -19.39 -3.26 24.82
C PHE A 249 -19.53 -1.85 25.41
N LYS A 250 -20.61 -1.15 25.06
CA LYS A 250 -20.92 0.15 25.66
C LYS A 250 -20.98 0.07 27.19
N ARG A 251 -21.63 -0.97 27.76
CA ARG A 251 -21.67 -1.16 29.21
C ARG A 251 -20.29 -1.35 29.82
N ILE A 252 -19.40 -2.06 29.14
CA ILE A 252 -18.00 -2.24 29.59
C ILE A 252 -17.29 -0.87 29.64
N ASN A 253 -17.48 -0.02 28.64
CA ASN A 253 -16.93 1.34 28.63
C ASN A 253 -17.52 2.21 29.75
N ASP A 254 -18.83 2.16 29.93
CA ASP A 254 -19.54 2.99 30.94
C ASP A 254 -19.14 2.58 32.36
N GLU A 255 -18.95 1.28 32.65
CA GLU A 255 -18.60 0.75 33.97
C GLU A 255 -17.10 0.80 34.30
N HIS A 256 -16.22 0.65 33.28
CA HIS A 256 -14.78 0.44 33.49
C HIS A 256 -13.89 1.48 32.79
N GLY A 257 -14.49 2.40 32.01
CA GLY A 257 -13.79 3.41 31.22
C GLY A 257 -13.29 2.91 29.87
N HIS A 258 -13.01 3.85 28.97
CA HIS A 258 -12.57 3.56 27.59
C HIS A 258 -11.27 2.79 27.52
N ASP A 259 -10.29 3.06 28.39
CA ASP A 259 -9.03 2.30 28.43
C ASP A 259 -9.25 0.82 28.73
N ALA A 260 -10.31 0.49 29.45
CA ALA A 260 -10.69 -0.89 29.73
C ALA A 260 -11.35 -1.53 28.52
N GLY A 261 -12.22 -0.78 27.82
CA GLY A 261 -12.79 -1.21 26.54
C GLY A 261 -11.73 -1.47 25.49
N ASP A 262 -10.72 -0.61 25.38
CA ASP A 262 -9.59 -0.80 24.46
C ASP A 262 -8.83 -2.11 24.73
N ARG A 263 -8.66 -2.47 26.01
CA ARG A 263 -8.06 -3.79 26.36
C ARG A 263 -8.95 -4.95 25.99
N VAL A 264 -10.26 -4.82 26.12
CA VAL A 264 -11.22 -5.83 25.66
C VAL A 264 -11.17 -5.98 24.13
N LEU A 265 -11.16 -4.88 23.39
CA LEU A 265 -11.01 -4.88 21.93
C LEU A 265 -9.73 -5.61 21.49
N LYS A 266 -8.59 -5.28 22.10
CA LYS A 266 -7.31 -5.96 21.84
C LYS A 266 -7.39 -7.47 22.11
N LEU A 267 -7.99 -7.85 23.23
CA LEU A 267 -8.13 -9.25 23.58
C LEU A 267 -9.02 -10.02 22.60
N VAL A 268 -10.15 -9.45 22.18
CA VAL A 268 -11.03 -10.06 21.18
C VAL A 268 -10.30 -10.16 19.85
N ALA A 269 -9.63 -9.08 19.43
CA ALA A 269 -8.81 -9.06 18.21
C ALA A 269 -7.72 -10.14 18.22
N GLU A 270 -6.97 -10.31 19.32
CA GLU A 270 -5.96 -11.36 19.47
C GLU A 270 -6.54 -12.77 19.38
N ASN A 271 -7.77 -12.97 19.89
CA ASN A 271 -8.44 -14.27 19.78
C ASN A 271 -8.91 -14.54 18.36
N LEU A 272 -9.53 -13.56 17.70
CA LEU A 272 -9.97 -13.67 16.32
C LEU A 272 -8.78 -13.83 15.37
N ALA A 273 -7.68 -13.12 15.59
CA ALA A 273 -6.46 -13.21 14.80
C ALA A 273 -5.89 -14.64 14.72
N ARG A 274 -6.16 -15.50 15.69
CA ARG A 274 -5.72 -16.91 15.66
C ARG A 274 -6.36 -17.72 14.55
N LEU A 275 -7.47 -17.28 14.00
CA LEU A 275 -8.10 -17.86 12.82
C LEU A 275 -7.38 -17.47 11.52
N SER A 276 -6.65 -16.35 11.54
CA SER A 276 -6.02 -15.80 10.32
C SER A 276 -4.97 -16.75 9.76
N ASN A 277 -5.15 -17.09 8.49
CA ASN A 277 -4.24 -17.89 7.68
C ASN A 277 -4.49 -17.56 6.19
N ASP A 278 -3.91 -18.31 5.26
CA ASP A 278 -4.07 -18.08 3.82
C ASP A 278 -5.52 -18.21 3.32
N ARG A 279 -6.42 -18.80 4.11
CA ARG A 279 -7.83 -19.02 3.77
C ARG A 279 -8.82 -18.34 4.72
N CYS A 280 -8.34 -17.74 5.79
CA CYS A 280 -9.16 -17.04 6.76
C CYS A 280 -8.58 -15.68 7.07
N HIS A 281 -9.35 -14.63 6.82
CA HIS A 281 -8.93 -13.24 6.99
C HIS A 281 -9.84 -12.54 8.00
N VAL A 282 -9.23 -11.97 9.02
CA VAL A 282 -9.92 -11.25 10.09
C VAL A 282 -9.58 -9.76 10.00
N ALA A 283 -10.58 -8.90 10.18
CA ALA A 283 -10.40 -7.46 10.20
C ALA A 283 -11.31 -6.78 11.22
N ARG A 284 -10.94 -5.59 11.66
CA ARG A 284 -11.81 -4.70 12.43
C ARG A 284 -12.60 -3.82 11.48
N HIS A 285 -13.94 -3.95 11.51
CA HIS A 285 -14.83 -3.21 10.62
C HIS A 285 -15.20 -1.83 11.15
N GLY A 286 -15.36 -1.69 12.47
CA GLY A 286 -15.74 -0.45 13.14
C GLY A 286 -15.57 -0.56 14.65
N GLY A 287 -16.04 0.36 15.43
CA GLY A 287 -15.91 0.46 16.87
C GLY A 287 -15.70 -0.85 17.64
N GLU A 288 -16.73 -1.66 17.78
CA GLU A 288 -16.72 -2.97 18.45
C GLU A 288 -16.99 -4.15 17.50
N GLU A 289 -16.94 -3.87 16.17
CA GLU A 289 -17.31 -4.78 15.10
C GLU A 289 -16.08 -5.36 14.41
N PHE A 290 -16.14 -6.66 14.13
CA PHE A 290 -15.12 -7.42 13.40
C PHE A 290 -15.76 -8.18 12.25
N VAL A 291 -15.00 -8.41 11.20
CA VAL A 291 -15.42 -9.19 10.04
C VAL A 291 -14.42 -10.30 9.78
N ILE A 292 -14.92 -11.44 9.32
CA ILE A 292 -14.12 -12.62 9.08
C ILE A 292 -14.53 -13.22 7.75
N LEU A 293 -13.55 -13.50 6.90
CA LEU A 293 -13.73 -14.17 5.63
C LEU A 293 -13.12 -15.57 5.73
N LEU A 294 -13.88 -16.61 5.38
CA LEU A 294 -13.46 -18.00 5.45
C LEU A 294 -13.65 -18.65 4.07
N ARG A 295 -12.56 -19.12 3.49
CA ARG A 295 -12.54 -19.79 2.19
C ARG A 295 -12.30 -21.28 2.35
N GLY A 296 -13.07 -22.09 1.62
CA GLY A 296 -12.94 -23.54 1.55
C GLY A 296 -13.73 -24.29 2.60
N ASP A 297 -14.33 -23.63 3.57
CA ASP A 297 -15.19 -24.23 4.59
C ASP A 297 -16.66 -24.19 4.16
N THR A 298 -17.44 -25.22 4.53
CA THR A 298 -18.91 -25.13 4.44
C THR A 298 -19.44 -24.12 5.45
N LEU A 299 -20.63 -23.60 5.21
CA LEU A 299 -21.26 -22.62 6.09
C LEU A 299 -21.38 -23.13 7.53
N GLU A 300 -21.71 -24.39 7.70
CA GLU A 300 -21.82 -25.05 9.01
C GLU A 300 -20.48 -25.24 9.70
N ALA A 301 -19.42 -25.61 8.93
CA ALA A 301 -18.06 -25.74 9.47
C ALA A 301 -17.50 -24.39 9.90
N ALA A 302 -17.70 -23.34 9.09
CA ALA A 302 -17.32 -22.00 9.41
C ALA A 302 -18.06 -21.45 10.65
N ALA A 303 -19.36 -21.70 10.75
CA ALA A 303 -20.15 -21.36 11.93
C ALA A 303 -19.67 -22.10 13.20
N ALA A 304 -19.35 -23.38 13.09
CA ALA A 304 -18.80 -24.16 14.21
C ALA A 304 -17.44 -23.66 14.67
N THR A 305 -16.57 -23.25 13.74
CA THR A 305 -15.26 -22.65 14.04
C THR A 305 -15.43 -21.36 14.85
N LEU A 306 -16.34 -20.49 14.43
CA LEU A 306 -16.65 -19.24 15.13
C LEU A 306 -17.28 -19.49 16.49
N ASP A 307 -18.19 -20.48 16.61
CA ASP A 307 -18.82 -20.81 17.88
C ASP A 307 -17.82 -21.39 18.88
N GLY A 308 -16.87 -22.19 18.45
CA GLY A 308 -15.77 -22.67 19.28
C GLY A 308 -14.92 -21.53 19.84
N LEU A 309 -14.63 -20.51 19.00
CA LEU A 309 -13.89 -19.35 19.44
C LEU A 309 -14.69 -18.48 20.43
N ARG A 310 -15.98 -18.28 20.15
CA ARG A 310 -16.92 -17.59 21.05
C ARG A 310 -16.98 -18.27 22.43
N ALA A 311 -17.11 -19.58 22.45
CA ALA A 311 -17.14 -20.37 23.68
C ALA A 311 -15.84 -20.19 24.48
N THR A 312 -14.69 -20.30 23.81
CA THR A 312 -13.37 -20.09 24.42
C THR A 312 -13.23 -18.69 25.03
N LEU A 313 -13.74 -17.66 24.37
CA LEU A 313 -13.72 -16.29 24.90
C LEU A 313 -14.65 -16.15 26.11
N ALA A 314 -15.84 -16.73 26.04
CA ALA A 314 -16.85 -16.69 27.09
C ALA A 314 -16.39 -17.33 28.42
N GLU A 315 -15.50 -18.33 28.35
CA GLU A 315 -14.93 -18.98 29.54
C GLU A 315 -13.86 -18.15 30.24
N ARG A 316 -13.32 -17.12 29.59
CA ARG A 316 -12.26 -16.29 30.17
C ARG A 316 -12.79 -15.36 31.25
N ARG A 317 -12.14 -15.43 32.41
CA ARG A 317 -12.38 -14.48 33.51
C ARG A 317 -11.41 -13.30 33.38
N LEU A 318 -11.95 -12.17 33.01
CA LEU A 318 -11.17 -10.94 32.82
C LEU A 318 -11.34 -10.03 34.03
N VAL A 319 -10.22 -9.50 34.52
CA VAL A 319 -10.18 -8.57 35.66
C VAL A 319 -9.53 -7.25 35.20
N ASN A 320 -10.14 -6.14 35.58
CA ASN A 320 -9.56 -4.84 35.35
C ASN A 320 -8.40 -4.61 36.32
N ARG A 321 -7.17 -4.65 35.81
CA ARG A 321 -5.93 -4.51 36.59
C ARG A 321 -5.79 -3.19 37.32
N ALA A 322 -6.57 -2.16 36.96
CA ALA A 322 -6.51 -0.85 37.60
C ALA A 322 -7.27 -0.80 38.94
N ASN A 323 -8.28 -1.65 39.11
CA ASN A 323 -9.16 -1.63 40.31
C ASN A 323 -9.57 -3.03 40.80
N ASP A 324 -8.96 -4.08 40.27
CA ASP A 324 -9.23 -5.52 40.54
C ASP A 324 -10.73 -5.92 40.40
N ARG A 325 -11.53 -5.10 39.69
CA ARG A 325 -12.93 -5.44 39.42
C ARG A 325 -13.01 -6.37 38.20
N PRO A 326 -13.80 -7.47 38.29
CA PRO A 326 -14.05 -8.34 37.14
C PRO A 326 -14.87 -7.60 36.09
N PHE A 327 -14.51 -7.76 34.81
CA PHE A 327 -15.33 -7.24 33.68
C PHE A 327 -16.66 -7.97 33.53
N GLY A 328 -16.84 -9.07 34.26
CA GLY A 328 -17.86 -10.03 33.95
C GLY A 328 -17.46 -10.91 32.76
N GLN A 329 -18.44 -11.55 32.18
CA GLN A 329 -18.24 -12.37 31.00
C GLN A 329 -18.17 -11.46 29.76
N VAL A 330 -17.07 -11.52 29.03
CA VAL A 330 -16.92 -10.84 27.73
C VAL A 330 -17.25 -11.86 26.66
N THR A 331 -18.28 -11.57 25.87
CA THR A 331 -18.77 -12.42 24.80
C THR A 331 -18.88 -11.62 23.51
N PHE A 332 -19.03 -12.29 22.40
CA PHE A 332 -19.45 -11.70 21.14
C PHE A 332 -20.60 -12.48 20.52
N SER A 333 -21.38 -11.79 19.73
CA SER A 333 -22.38 -12.38 18.83
C SER A 333 -21.87 -12.33 17.40
N ALA A 334 -22.22 -13.28 16.57
CA ALA A 334 -21.85 -13.30 15.16
C ALA A 334 -23.01 -13.75 14.28
N GLY A 335 -23.03 -13.19 13.07
CA GLY A 335 -23.85 -13.69 11.96
C GLY A 335 -22.94 -14.12 10.82
N ILE A 336 -23.24 -15.23 10.16
CA ILE A 336 -22.43 -15.77 9.06
C ILE A 336 -23.31 -16.09 7.85
N ALA A 337 -22.79 -15.82 6.64
CA ALA A 337 -23.47 -16.02 5.37
C ALA A 337 -22.55 -16.70 4.34
N ASP A 338 -23.15 -17.51 3.46
CA ASP A 338 -22.50 -18.03 2.25
C ASP A 338 -22.54 -16.95 1.17
N VAL A 339 -21.34 -16.57 0.69
CA VAL A 339 -21.17 -15.47 -0.27
C VAL A 339 -21.79 -15.79 -1.63
N PHE A 340 -21.66 -17.05 -2.08
CA PHE A 340 -22.18 -17.44 -3.39
C PHE A 340 -23.70 -17.68 -3.38
N ALA A 341 -24.24 -18.12 -2.25
CA ALA A 341 -25.70 -18.20 -2.07
C ALA A 341 -26.34 -16.81 -2.08
N CYS A 342 -25.62 -15.78 -1.62
CA CYS A 342 -26.07 -14.38 -1.63
C CYS A 342 -25.86 -13.69 -2.98
N GLY A 343 -25.05 -14.24 -3.88
CA GLY A 343 -24.77 -13.75 -5.22
C GLY A 343 -23.60 -12.77 -5.34
N ASP A 344 -23.42 -11.86 -4.40
CA ASP A 344 -22.34 -10.87 -4.37
C ASP A 344 -21.86 -10.55 -2.94
N PRO A 345 -20.62 -9.99 -2.79
CA PRO A 345 -20.05 -9.65 -1.49
C PRO A 345 -20.91 -8.71 -0.65
N GLY A 346 -21.52 -7.70 -1.27
CA GLY A 346 -22.33 -6.71 -0.55
C GLY A 346 -23.62 -7.30 0.02
N SER A 347 -24.28 -8.16 -0.74
CA SER A 347 -25.47 -8.93 -0.30
C SER A 347 -25.12 -9.89 0.82
N ALA A 348 -23.97 -10.57 0.73
CA ALA A 348 -23.50 -11.49 1.77
C ALA A 348 -23.19 -10.75 3.09
N MET A 349 -22.54 -9.60 3.03
CA MET A 349 -22.31 -8.75 4.21
C MET A 349 -23.62 -8.35 4.89
N LYS A 350 -24.62 -7.93 4.13
CA LYS A 350 -25.96 -7.59 4.66
C LYS A 350 -26.66 -8.78 5.29
N ALA A 351 -26.57 -9.95 4.67
CA ALA A 351 -27.16 -11.18 5.21
C ALA A 351 -26.48 -11.59 6.53
N ALA A 352 -25.15 -11.50 6.61
CA ALA A 352 -24.40 -11.74 7.83
C ALA A 352 -24.75 -10.73 8.94
N ASP A 353 -24.90 -9.44 8.62
CA ASP A 353 -25.32 -8.41 9.57
C ASP A 353 -26.74 -8.65 10.08
N THR A 354 -27.67 -9.04 9.20
CA THR A 354 -29.04 -9.43 9.61
C THR A 354 -29.03 -10.66 10.54
N ALA A 355 -28.18 -11.64 10.26
CA ALA A 355 -28.01 -12.79 11.15
C ALA A 355 -27.41 -12.38 12.50
N LEU A 356 -26.41 -11.46 12.52
CA LEU A 356 -25.86 -10.89 13.74
C LEU A 356 -26.95 -10.18 14.57
N TYR A 357 -27.81 -9.41 13.92
CA TYR A 357 -28.93 -8.76 14.58
C TYR A 357 -29.83 -9.79 15.28
N ARG A 358 -30.13 -10.94 14.63
CA ARG A 358 -30.87 -12.05 15.28
C ARG A 358 -30.11 -12.64 16.47
N ALA A 359 -28.80 -12.84 16.35
CA ALA A 359 -27.96 -13.33 17.43
C ALA A 359 -28.04 -12.41 18.66
N LYS A 360 -27.96 -11.09 18.46
CA LYS A 360 -28.09 -10.09 19.53
C LYS A 360 -29.47 -10.12 20.19
N HIS A 361 -30.56 -10.24 19.42
CA HIS A 361 -31.94 -10.28 19.95
C HIS A 361 -32.30 -11.63 20.52
N GLY A 362 -31.71 -12.73 20.05
CA GLY A 362 -31.90 -14.08 20.55
C GLY A 362 -31.25 -14.38 21.91
N GLY A 363 -30.62 -13.37 22.54
CA GLY A 363 -30.00 -13.51 23.87
C GLY A 363 -28.49 -13.37 23.87
N ARG A 364 -27.90 -12.94 22.73
CA ARG A 364 -26.45 -12.72 22.57
C ARG A 364 -25.60 -13.98 22.75
N ASN A 365 -24.29 -13.82 22.75
CA ASN A 365 -23.30 -14.90 22.96
C ASN A 365 -23.59 -16.14 22.11
N ARG A 366 -23.76 -15.95 20.79
CA ARG A 366 -24.08 -17.00 19.82
C ARG A 366 -23.67 -16.63 18.41
N VAL A 367 -23.60 -17.66 17.57
CA VAL A 367 -23.44 -17.53 16.12
C VAL A 367 -24.78 -17.89 15.46
N GLU A 368 -25.27 -17.04 14.58
CA GLU A 368 -26.47 -17.29 13.77
C GLU A 368 -26.10 -17.38 12.29
N ILE A 369 -26.63 -18.39 11.62
CA ILE A 369 -26.44 -18.57 10.17
C ILE A 369 -27.49 -17.76 9.44
N ALA A 370 -27.08 -17.04 8.39
CA ALA A 370 -28.00 -16.33 7.51
C ALA A 370 -28.97 -17.29 6.83
N THR A 371 -30.25 -16.92 6.82
CA THR A 371 -31.33 -17.70 6.21
C THR A 371 -31.70 -17.10 4.85
N PRO A 372 -32.41 -17.85 3.98
CA PRO A 372 -32.90 -17.31 2.72
C PRO A 372 -33.79 -16.06 2.87
N GLN A 373 -34.38 -15.85 4.04
CA GLN A 373 -35.18 -14.65 4.33
C GLN A 373 -34.31 -13.40 4.50
N ASP A 374 -33.05 -13.55 4.93
CA ASP A 374 -32.09 -12.46 5.09
C ASP A 374 -31.55 -11.97 3.74
N LEU A 375 -31.79 -12.69 2.66
CA LEU A 375 -31.40 -12.37 1.30
C LEU A 375 -32.44 -11.50 0.58
N LEU A 376 -33.64 -11.42 1.13
CA LEU A 376 -34.69 -10.57 0.56
C LEU A 376 -34.42 -9.09 0.97
N PRO A 377 -34.52 -8.12 0.04
CA PRO A 377 -34.46 -6.72 0.42
C PRO A 377 -35.53 -6.46 1.47
N ALA A 378 -35.13 -5.84 2.58
CA ALA A 378 -36.05 -5.43 3.65
C ALA A 378 -37.22 -4.70 2.99
N GLN A 379 -38.41 -5.31 3.00
CA GLN A 379 -39.63 -4.61 2.70
C GLN A 379 -39.72 -3.49 3.74
N LEU A 380 -39.61 -2.24 3.26
CA LEU A 380 -39.93 -1.06 4.03
C LEU A 380 -41.30 -1.29 4.68
N ASP A 381 -41.30 -1.61 5.98
CA ASP A 381 -42.52 -1.46 6.78
C ASP A 381 -42.89 0.02 6.75
N ALA A 382 -43.74 0.36 5.77
CA ALA A 382 -44.46 1.59 5.72
C ALA A 382 -45.65 1.46 6.67
N ALA A 383 -45.52 2.01 7.86
CA ALA A 383 -46.63 2.36 8.72
C ALA A 383 -46.33 3.67 9.46
#